data_b0a49c3ac4a72c496190c45963d677b3
#
_entry.id   b0a49c3ac4a72c496190c45963d677b3
#
_cell.length_a   1.000
_cell.length_b   1.000
_cell.length_c   1.000
_cell.angle_alpha   90.00
_cell.angle_beta   90.00
_cell.angle_gamma   90.00
#
_symmetry.space_group_name_H-M   'P 1'
#
loop_
_entity.id
_entity.type
_entity.pdbx_description
1 polymer ?
#
loop_
_entity_poly.entity_id
_entity_poly.type
_entity_poly.pdbx_seq_one_letter_code
_entity_poly.pdbx_strand_id
1 'polypeptide(L)'
;DNNVMEEVVVTGYGTFKKSAYAGSASTVKTGELKDLPVVSFSSLLEGNAPGVQVTSSSGQPGASTSIRIRGMGSFNASNSPLYVIDGVPVQSGSVAATSSDSGFDIMSTLNNSDIENITVIKDAAAASLYGSRAANGVILISTKKGKSGKAQISLKADWGSNDFAMDYRPVMGGEERREYIYNGLILYQQRKLADKNPNISEEELMSQSKTYADGQIDIYAPIPWCGFT
;
A
#
# COMPACT_ATOMS: atom_id res chain seq x y z
N ASP A 1 18.62 -42.44 -3.86
CA ASP A 1 19.38 -41.30 -4.38
C ASP A 1 18.67 -40.02 -3.92
N ASN A 2 19.15 -39.49 -2.78
CA ASN A 2 18.73 -38.20 -2.30
C ASN A 2 19.34 -37.11 -3.20
N ASN A 3 18.66 -36.72 -4.25
CA ASN A 3 18.94 -35.49 -4.97
C ASN A 3 18.54 -34.32 -4.04
N VAL A 4 19.43 -33.94 -3.12
CA VAL A 4 19.37 -32.69 -2.43
C VAL A 4 19.58 -31.63 -3.51
N MET A 5 18.49 -30.99 -3.96
CA MET A 5 18.60 -29.83 -4.84
C MET A 5 19.37 -28.75 -4.08
N GLU A 6 20.62 -28.54 -4.48
CA GLU A 6 21.45 -27.49 -3.89
C GLU A 6 20.76 -26.13 -4.12
N GLU A 7 20.33 -25.51 -3.06
CA GLU A 7 19.72 -24.18 -3.11
C GLU A 7 20.80 -23.17 -3.52
N VAL A 8 20.58 -22.51 -4.65
CA VAL A 8 21.51 -21.56 -5.24
C VAL A 8 21.01 -20.14 -4.94
N VAL A 9 21.89 -19.32 -4.40
CA VAL A 9 21.63 -17.88 -4.19
C VAL A 9 22.15 -17.15 -5.42
N VAL A 10 21.24 -16.50 -6.14
CA VAL A 10 21.59 -15.65 -7.29
C VAL A 10 21.89 -14.25 -6.76
N THR A 11 23.09 -13.76 -6.98
CA THR A 11 23.48 -12.39 -6.74
C THR A 11 23.65 -11.66 -8.07
N GLY A 12 23.60 -10.34 -8.10
CA GLY A 12 23.76 -9.57 -9.35
C GLY A 12 25.10 -9.77 -10.04
N TYR A 13 26.08 -10.37 -9.38
CA TYR A 13 27.44 -10.62 -9.89
C TYR A 13 27.78 -12.12 -10.07
N GLY A 14 26.84 -13.01 -9.77
CA GLY A 14 27.04 -14.45 -9.93
C GLY A 14 26.08 -15.31 -9.15
N THR A 15 26.18 -16.60 -9.35
CA THR A 15 25.40 -17.60 -8.62
C THR A 15 26.30 -18.30 -7.63
N PHE A 16 25.91 -18.33 -6.36
CA PHE A 16 26.64 -18.99 -5.29
C PHE A 16 25.79 -20.11 -4.69
N LYS A 17 26.43 -21.20 -4.30
CA LYS A 17 25.74 -22.20 -3.47
C LYS A 17 25.38 -21.57 -2.13
N LYS A 18 24.18 -21.81 -1.62
CA LYS A 18 23.74 -21.27 -0.32
C LYS A 18 24.70 -21.59 0.81
N SER A 19 25.32 -22.77 0.77
CA SER A 19 26.35 -23.22 1.73
C SER A 19 27.64 -22.38 1.67
N ALA A 20 27.96 -21.83 0.51
CA ALA A 20 29.17 -21.01 0.29
C ALA A 20 28.90 -19.50 0.48
N TYR A 21 27.63 -19.10 0.63
CA TYR A 21 27.25 -17.72 0.83
C TYR A 21 27.29 -17.35 2.30
N ALA A 22 28.26 -16.55 2.70
CA ALA A 22 28.47 -16.16 4.11
C ALA A 22 27.44 -15.17 4.62
N GLY A 23 26.59 -14.56 3.76
CA GLY A 23 25.59 -13.59 4.12
C GLY A 23 24.21 -14.19 4.37
N SER A 24 23.33 -13.42 5.02
CA SER A 24 21.93 -13.81 5.21
C SER A 24 21.11 -13.43 3.98
N ALA A 25 20.78 -14.42 3.15
CA ALA A 25 19.88 -14.26 2.02
C ALA A 25 18.68 -15.22 2.11
N SER A 26 17.54 -14.78 1.61
CA SER A 26 16.36 -15.62 1.42
C SER A 26 15.98 -15.60 -0.05
N THR A 27 15.84 -16.77 -0.65
CA THR A 27 15.40 -16.90 -2.05
C THR A 27 13.98 -17.44 -2.08
N VAL A 28 13.10 -16.76 -2.81
CA VAL A 28 11.73 -17.16 -3.07
C VAL A 28 11.65 -17.55 -4.53
N LYS A 29 11.38 -18.84 -4.80
CA LYS A 29 11.20 -19.34 -6.17
C LYS A 29 9.75 -19.15 -6.58
N THR A 30 9.51 -18.36 -7.61
CA THR A 30 8.16 -18.10 -8.12
C THR A 30 7.51 -19.37 -8.68
N GLY A 31 8.30 -20.37 -9.04
CA GLY A 31 7.79 -21.67 -9.51
C GLY A 31 6.92 -22.41 -8.49
N GLU A 32 7.16 -22.22 -7.20
CA GLU A 32 6.42 -22.83 -6.10
C GLU A 32 5.14 -22.06 -5.77
N LEU A 33 5.01 -20.83 -6.27
CA LEU A 33 3.91 -19.90 -5.99
C LEU A 33 2.98 -19.70 -7.19
N LYS A 34 3.14 -20.48 -8.25
CA LYS A 34 2.38 -20.33 -9.52
C LYS A 34 0.87 -20.46 -9.36
N ASP A 35 0.43 -21.22 -8.37
CA ASP A 35 -0.99 -21.51 -8.14
C ASP A 35 -1.68 -20.50 -7.22
N LEU A 36 -0.93 -19.54 -6.68
CA LEU A 36 -1.50 -18.48 -5.86
C LEU A 36 -2.00 -17.34 -6.76
N PRO A 37 -3.23 -16.89 -6.62
CA PRO A 37 -3.77 -15.72 -7.31
C PRO A 37 -3.16 -14.44 -6.72
N VAL A 38 -1.88 -14.20 -6.98
CA VAL A 38 -1.14 -13.08 -6.40
C VAL A 38 -1.21 -11.90 -7.33
N VAL A 39 -1.86 -10.84 -6.89
CA VAL A 39 -2.13 -9.63 -7.69
C VAL A 39 -0.90 -8.72 -7.78
N SER A 40 0.02 -8.78 -6.80
CA SER A 40 1.17 -7.87 -6.77
C SER A 40 2.46 -8.59 -6.39
N PHE A 41 3.59 -8.05 -6.87
CA PHE A 41 4.93 -8.48 -6.49
C PHE A 41 5.16 -8.49 -4.97
N SER A 42 4.65 -7.50 -4.27
CA SER A 42 4.77 -7.38 -2.82
C SER A 42 4.11 -8.53 -2.07
N SER A 43 2.97 -9.02 -2.58
CA SER A 43 2.28 -10.17 -2.00
C SER A 43 3.08 -11.49 -2.13
N LEU A 44 3.96 -11.60 -3.12
CA LEU A 44 4.87 -12.76 -3.25
C LEU A 44 5.90 -12.80 -2.12
N LEU A 45 6.29 -11.66 -1.57
CA LEU A 45 7.26 -11.57 -0.47
C LEU A 45 6.59 -11.79 0.89
N GLU A 46 5.31 -11.47 1.00
CA GLU A 46 4.56 -11.59 2.24
C GLU A 46 4.44 -13.07 2.65
N GLY A 47 4.92 -13.39 3.85
CA GLY A 47 4.93 -14.76 4.36
C GLY A 47 6.02 -15.69 3.78
N ASN A 48 6.59 -15.38 2.60
CA ASN A 48 7.58 -16.25 1.92
C ASN A 48 9.03 -15.83 2.17
N ALA A 49 9.26 -14.58 2.58
CA ALA A 49 10.61 -14.08 2.88
C ALA A 49 10.75 -13.77 4.38
N PRO A 50 11.39 -14.64 5.19
CA PRO A 50 11.58 -14.39 6.61
C PRO A 50 12.31 -13.07 6.87
N GLY A 51 11.81 -12.23 7.82
CA GLY A 51 12.42 -10.96 8.18
C GLY A 51 12.16 -9.82 7.18
N VAL A 52 11.26 -10.02 6.23
CA VAL A 52 10.70 -8.98 5.36
C VAL A 52 9.30 -8.64 5.87
N GLN A 53 9.07 -7.39 6.14
CA GLN A 53 7.77 -6.84 6.49
C GLN A 53 7.20 -6.12 5.28
N VAL A 54 6.02 -6.50 4.88
CA VAL A 54 5.27 -5.86 3.79
C VAL A 54 4.05 -5.18 4.39
N THR A 55 3.85 -3.92 4.10
CA THR A 55 2.70 -3.14 4.57
C THR A 55 2.08 -2.42 3.39
N SER A 56 0.85 -2.77 3.05
CA SER A 56 0.07 -2.08 2.04
C SER A 56 -0.72 -0.93 2.67
N SER A 57 -0.71 0.24 2.04
CA SER A 57 -1.48 1.40 2.49
C SER A 57 -2.97 1.26 2.16
N SER A 58 -3.32 0.50 1.13
CA SER A 58 -4.70 0.24 0.73
C SER A 58 -4.81 -1.09 -0.02
N GLY A 59 -6.04 -1.62 -0.13
CA GLY A 59 -6.33 -2.81 -0.95
C GLY A 59 -6.53 -2.51 -2.45
N GLN A 60 -6.30 -1.28 -2.87
CA GLN A 60 -6.48 -0.88 -4.26
C GLN A 60 -5.37 -1.45 -5.14
N PRO A 61 -5.67 -2.02 -6.30
CA PRO A 61 -4.66 -2.47 -7.25
C PRO A 61 -3.70 -1.33 -7.65
N GLY A 62 -2.39 -1.57 -7.57
CA GLY A 62 -1.37 -0.56 -7.85
C GLY A 62 -1.07 0.42 -6.71
N ALA A 63 -1.69 0.25 -5.54
CA ALA A 63 -1.36 1.04 -4.36
C ALA A 63 0.10 0.84 -3.94
N SER A 64 0.71 1.91 -3.44
CA SER A 64 2.08 1.86 -2.94
C SER A 64 2.19 0.91 -1.75
N THR A 65 3.18 0.03 -1.82
CA THR A 65 3.48 -0.94 -0.77
C THR A 65 4.81 -0.59 -0.12
N SER A 66 4.82 -0.50 1.20
CA SER A 66 6.05 -0.29 1.96
C SER A 66 6.67 -1.64 2.33
N ILE A 67 7.87 -1.89 1.84
CA ILE A 67 8.64 -3.09 2.16
C ILE A 67 9.82 -2.69 3.04
N ARG A 68 10.00 -3.41 4.16
CA ARG A 68 11.10 -3.21 5.10
C ARG A 68 11.80 -4.52 5.40
N ILE A 69 13.13 -4.47 5.45
CA ILE A 69 13.96 -5.63 5.78
C ILE A 69 14.56 -5.40 7.16
N ARG A 70 14.30 -6.34 8.10
CA ARG A 70 14.78 -6.27 9.49
C ARG A 70 14.29 -5.05 10.30
N GLY A 71 13.20 -4.40 9.87
CA GLY A 71 12.58 -3.28 10.58
C GLY A 71 13.06 -1.90 10.14
N MET A 72 13.01 -0.93 11.05
CA MET A 72 13.38 0.46 10.78
C MET A 72 14.87 0.68 11.09
N GLY A 73 15.63 1.09 10.10
CA GLY A 73 17.06 1.41 10.24
C GLY A 73 17.34 2.89 10.56
N SER A 74 16.44 3.80 10.18
CA SER A 74 16.61 5.24 10.38
C SER A 74 15.28 5.95 10.62
N PHE A 75 15.30 7.00 11.44
CA PHE A 75 14.15 7.89 11.64
C PHE A 75 14.05 8.99 10.57
N ASN A 76 15.18 9.45 10.04
CA ASN A 76 15.22 10.58 9.12
C ASN A 76 15.52 10.21 7.67
N ALA A 77 15.97 8.98 7.41
CA ALA A 77 16.24 8.50 6.07
C ALA A 77 15.21 7.46 5.62
N SER A 78 15.11 7.25 4.31
CA SER A 78 14.27 6.18 3.75
C SER A 78 14.68 4.83 4.31
N ASN A 79 13.69 4.02 4.69
CA ASN A 79 13.87 2.63 5.15
C ASN A 79 13.54 1.61 4.04
N SER A 80 13.35 2.08 2.80
CA SER A 80 13.06 1.21 1.67
C SER A 80 14.31 0.46 1.21
N PRO A 81 14.19 -0.83 0.85
CA PRO A 81 15.30 -1.59 0.27
C PRO A 81 15.61 -1.11 -1.15
N LEU A 82 16.81 -1.43 -1.62
CA LEU A 82 17.19 -1.24 -3.02
C LEU A 82 16.64 -2.40 -3.85
N TYR A 83 15.96 -2.08 -4.96
CA TYR A 83 15.53 -3.07 -5.94
C TYR A 83 16.56 -3.18 -7.06
N VAL A 84 16.86 -4.39 -7.45
CA VAL A 84 17.76 -4.69 -8.58
C VAL A 84 17.07 -5.70 -9.46
N ILE A 85 16.77 -5.32 -10.70
CA ILE A 85 16.11 -6.17 -11.69
C ILE A 85 17.15 -6.57 -12.73
N ASP A 86 17.40 -7.85 -12.85
CA ASP A 86 18.41 -8.41 -13.77
C ASP A 86 19.78 -7.71 -13.71
N GLY A 87 20.20 -7.31 -12.52
CA GLY A 87 21.45 -6.62 -12.28
C GLY A 87 21.40 -5.09 -12.41
N VAL A 88 20.27 -4.53 -12.84
CA VAL A 88 20.08 -3.07 -12.94
C VAL A 88 19.40 -2.54 -11.68
N PRO A 89 20.03 -1.61 -10.95
CA PRO A 89 19.41 -1.00 -9.78
C PRO A 89 18.28 -0.05 -10.20
N VAL A 90 17.10 -0.27 -9.61
CA VAL A 90 15.90 0.55 -9.83
C VAL A 90 15.60 1.33 -8.55
N GLN A 91 15.30 2.62 -8.67
CA GLN A 91 14.87 3.39 -7.52
C GLN A 91 13.42 3.04 -7.17
N SER A 92 13.22 2.59 -5.93
CA SER A 92 11.90 2.52 -5.34
C SER A 92 11.48 3.93 -4.93
N GLY A 93 10.51 4.48 -5.60
CA GLY A 93 9.95 5.78 -5.26
C GLY A 93 8.66 5.98 -6.04
N SER A 94 7.69 6.66 -5.45
CA SER A 94 6.52 7.07 -6.20
C SER A 94 6.91 8.13 -7.21
N VAL A 95 6.62 7.90 -8.48
CA VAL A 95 6.97 8.80 -9.58
C VAL A 95 6.14 10.10 -9.58
N ALA A 96 5.19 10.22 -8.71
CA ALA A 96 4.34 11.41 -8.58
C ALA A 96 4.20 11.85 -7.13
N ALA A 97 5.32 12.28 -6.52
CA ALA A 97 5.27 12.94 -5.23
C ALA A 97 4.91 14.43 -5.37
N THR A 98 3.69 14.71 -5.79
CA THR A 98 3.04 15.98 -5.48
C THR A 98 2.04 15.70 -4.37
N SER A 99 2.46 15.97 -3.12
CA SER A 99 1.67 16.24 -1.90
C SER A 99 0.43 15.38 -1.57
N SER A 100 0.17 14.28 -2.23
CA SER A 100 -0.84 13.30 -1.82
C SER A 100 -0.26 11.89 -1.93
N ASP A 101 -0.46 11.11 -0.92
CA ASP A 101 0.06 9.77 -0.59
C ASP A 101 -0.28 8.65 -1.61
N SER A 102 -0.62 9.02 -2.84
CA SER A 102 -1.03 8.15 -3.93
C SER A 102 0.06 8.03 -4.99
N GLY A 103 1.30 7.76 -4.57
CA GLY A 103 2.38 7.48 -5.50
C GLY A 103 2.17 6.14 -6.20
N PHE A 104 2.35 6.14 -7.51
CA PHE A 104 2.35 4.92 -8.31
C PHE A 104 3.63 4.14 -8.03
N ASP A 105 3.51 2.89 -7.58
CA ASP A 105 4.68 2.04 -7.34
C ASP A 105 5.20 1.51 -8.67
N ILE A 106 6.47 1.81 -8.99
CA ILE A 106 7.13 1.29 -10.20
C ILE A 106 7.09 -0.25 -10.20
N MET A 107 7.13 -0.87 -9.03
CA MET A 107 7.06 -2.33 -8.91
C MET A 107 5.70 -2.91 -9.34
N SER A 108 4.64 -2.11 -9.35
CA SER A 108 3.32 -2.55 -9.83
C SER A 108 3.27 -2.80 -11.35
N THR A 109 4.24 -2.27 -12.09
CA THR A 109 4.36 -2.50 -13.54
C THR A 109 5.03 -3.83 -13.89
N LEU A 110 5.68 -4.45 -12.92
CA LEU A 110 6.37 -5.73 -13.12
C LEU A 110 5.35 -6.87 -13.09
N ASN A 111 5.29 -7.62 -14.19
CA ASN A 111 4.40 -8.77 -14.25
C ASN A 111 4.98 -9.94 -13.42
N ASN A 112 4.22 -10.42 -12.46
CA ASN A 112 4.63 -11.54 -11.60
C ASN A 112 4.93 -12.80 -12.37
N SER A 113 4.30 -13.01 -13.53
CA SER A 113 4.53 -14.18 -14.37
C SER A 113 5.91 -14.20 -15.01
N ASP A 114 6.56 -13.03 -15.15
CA ASP A 114 7.88 -12.90 -15.77
C ASP A 114 9.02 -13.08 -14.78
N ILE A 115 8.72 -13.13 -13.49
CA ILE A 115 9.71 -13.34 -12.44
C ILE A 115 10.07 -14.83 -12.37
N GLU A 116 11.36 -15.13 -12.36
CA GLU A 116 11.90 -16.48 -12.15
C GLU A 116 12.17 -16.75 -10.68
N ASN A 117 12.88 -15.80 -10.02
CA ASN A 117 13.14 -15.88 -8.60
C ASN A 117 13.33 -14.48 -7.99
N ILE A 118 13.14 -14.41 -6.67
CA ILE A 118 13.36 -13.21 -5.88
C ILE A 118 14.34 -13.57 -4.76
N THR A 119 15.47 -12.87 -4.71
CA THR A 119 16.46 -13.06 -3.65
C THR A 119 16.52 -11.81 -2.79
N VAL A 120 16.27 -11.95 -1.50
CA VAL A 120 16.36 -10.85 -0.53
C VAL A 120 17.67 -10.96 0.23
N ILE A 121 18.56 -9.99 0.00
CA ILE A 121 19.83 -9.83 0.71
C ILE A 121 19.58 -8.94 1.92
N LYS A 122 19.73 -9.53 3.10
CA LYS A 122 19.43 -8.85 4.38
C LYS A 122 20.70 -8.35 5.09
N ASP A 123 21.85 -8.83 4.65
CA ASP A 123 23.12 -8.52 5.27
C ASP A 123 23.78 -7.32 4.63
N ALA A 124 24.23 -6.36 5.46
CA ALA A 124 24.87 -5.15 5.00
C ALA A 124 26.22 -5.42 4.27
N ALA A 125 26.95 -6.45 4.66
CA ALA A 125 28.20 -6.82 4.01
C ALA A 125 27.98 -7.25 2.56
N ALA A 126 26.98 -8.09 2.31
CA ALA A 126 26.60 -8.50 0.97
C ALA A 126 25.93 -7.38 0.17
N ALA A 127 25.18 -6.52 0.85
CA ALA A 127 24.53 -5.36 0.24
C ALA A 127 25.54 -4.27 -0.16
N SER A 128 26.72 -4.23 0.46
CA SER A 128 27.78 -3.23 0.16
C SER A 128 28.24 -3.25 -1.30
N LEU A 129 28.11 -4.39 -1.99
CA LEU A 129 28.37 -4.52 -3.43
C LEU A 129 27.51 -3.57 -4.28
N TYR A 130 26.36 -3.15 -3.76
CA TYR A 130 25.42 -2.23 -4.42
C TYR A 130 25.52 -0.78 -3.93
N GLY A 131 26.55 -0.49 -3.11
CA GLY A 131 26.84 0.85 -2.59
C GLY A 131 25.96 1.26 -1.40
N SER A 132 26.05 2.53 -1.00
CA SER A 132 25.39 3.08 0.19
C SER A 132 23.86 3.00 0.16
N ARG A 133 23.25 2.99 -1.03
CA ARG A 133 21.81 2.85 -1.20
C ARG A 133 21.24 1.49 -0.76
N ALA A 134 22.11 0.50 -0.62
CA ALA A 134 21.76 -0.84 -0.20
C ALA A 134 21.81 -1.05 1.34
N ALA A 135 22.01 0.02 2.12
CA ALA A 135 22.10 -0.06 3.57
C ALA A 135 20.88 -0.70 4.24
N ASN A 136 19.69 -0.55 3.66
CA ASN A 136 18.44 -1.13 4.14
C ASN A 136 18.16 -2.53 3.58
N GLY A 137 19.14 -3.14 2.90
CA GLY A 137 19.01 -4.41 2.22
C GLY A 137 18.71 -4.27 0.72
N VAL A 138 18.81 -5.39 0.02
CA VAL A 138 18.62 -5.46 -1.45
C VAL A 138 17.64 -6.56 -1.80
N ILE A 139 16.71 -6.25 -2.69
CA ILE A 139 15.80 -7.21 -3.29
C ILE A 139 16.23 -7.42 -4.74
N LEU A 140 16.76 -8.59 -5.03
CA LEU A 140 17.16 -8.98 -6.36
C LEU A 140 16.01 -9.72 -7.04
N ILE A 141 15.62 -9.24 -8.20
CA ILE A 141 14.58 -9.84 -9.01
C ILE A 141 15.24 -10.35 -10.29
N SER A 142 15.15 -11.65 -10.52
CA SER A 142 15.61 -12.27 -11.75
C SER A 142 14.40 -12.60 -12.61
N THR A 143 14.39 -12.12 -13.86
CA THR A 143 13.33 -12.41 -14.79
C THR A 143 13.62 -13.68 -15.57
N LYS A 144 12.57 -14.31 -16.11
CA LYS A 144 12.69 -15.49 -16.96
C LYS A 144 13.41 -15.14 -18.25
N LYS A 145 14.45 -15.85 -18.54
CA LYS A 145 15.21 -15.70 -19.78
C LYS A 145 14.76 -16.73 -20.82
N GLY A 146 14.75 -16.31 -22.07
CA GLY A 146 14.51 -17.24 -23.20
C GLY A 146 15.52 -18.35 -23.19
N LYS A 147 15.06 -19.59 -23.40
CA LYS A 147 15.91 -20.78 -23.57
C LYS A 147 15.92 -21.14 -25.03
N SER A 148 17.12 -21.52 -25.58
CA SER A 148 17.22 -22.04 -26.90
C SER A 148 16.50 -23.41 -26.97
N GLY A 149 15.69 -23.63 -28.00
CA GLY A 149 14.94 -24.88 -28.18
C GLY A 149 13.58 -24.64 -28.83
N LYS A 150 12.66 -25.59 -28.63
CA LYS A 150 11.29 -25.46 -29.15
C LYS A 150 10.57 -24.31 -28.49
N ALA A 151 9.83 -23.53 -29.28
CA ALA A 151 9.00 -22.46 -28.75
C ALA A 151 7.96 -23.01 -27.74
N GLN A 152 7.91 -22.43 -26.55
CA GLN A 152 6.91 -22.73 -25.55
C GLN A 152 5.94 -21.55 -25.49
N ILE A 153 4.69 -21.80 -25.80
CA ILE A 153 3.63 -20.82 -25.74
C ILE A 153 2.80 -21.13 -24.50
N SER A 154 2.71 -20.20 -23.57
CA SER A 154 1.86 -20.29 -22.39
C SER A 154 0.86 -19.14 -22.40
N LEU A 155 -0.41 -19.44 -22.16
CA LEU A 155 -1.47 -18.45 -21.95
C LEU A 155 -2.01 -18.62 -20.53
N LYS A 156 -1.99 -17.54 -19.76
CA LYS A 156 -2.61 -17.49 -18.44
C LYS A 156 -3.65 -16.36 -18.45
N ALA A 157 -4.87 -16.65 -18.01
CA ALA A 157 -5.91 -15.67 -17.85
C ALA A 157 -6.48 -15.82 -16.43
N ASP A 158 -6.39 -14.73 -15.64
CA ASP A 158 -6.91 -14.69 -14.28
C ASP A 158 -8.11 -13.72 -14.26
N TRP A 159 -9.20 -14.18 -13.67
CA TRP A 159 -10.44 -13.41 -13.54
C TRP A 159 -10.74 -13.25 -12.06
N GLY A 160 -11.00 -12.04 -11.63
CA GLY A 160 -11.34 -11.76 -10.25
C GLY A 160 -12.30 -10.57 -10.14
N SER A 161 -13.18 -10.61 -9.17
CA SER A 161 -13.98 -9.46 -8.76
C SER A 161 -13.59 -9.08 -7.35
N ASN A 162 -13.39 -7.80 -7.13
CA ASN A 162 -13.17 -7.26 -5.79
C ASN A 162 -14.46 -6.60 -5.33
N ASP A 163 -14.91 -6.99 -4.15
CA ASP A 163 -16.03 -6.35 -3.48
C ASP A 163 -15.57 -5.85 -2.11
N PHE A 164 -16.37 -4.99 -1.50
CA PHE A 164 -16.06 -4.49 -0.16
C PHE A 164 -16.15 -5.65 0.84
N ALA A 165 -15.12 -5.81 1.67
CA ALA A 165 -15.07 -6.82 2.72
C ALA A 165 -16.10 -6.57 3.85
N MET A 166 -16.63 -5.36 3.93
CA MET A 166 -17.71 -4.95 4.83
C MET A 166 -18.80 -4.31 4.00
N ASP A 167 -20.04 -4.61 4.36
CA ASP A 167 -21.19 -3.95 3.77
C ASP A 167 -21.04 -2.43 3.88
N TYR A 168 -21.41 -1.76 2.80
CA TYR A 168 -21.38 -0.31 2.74
C TYR A 168 -22.28 0.25 3.85
N ARG A 169 -21.71 0.98 4.77
CA ARG A 169 -22.51 1.70 5.76
C ARG A 169 -23.33 2.74 5.02
N PRO A 170 -24.66 2.75 5.21
CA PRO A 170 -25.48 3.78 4.60
C PRO A 170 -24.94 5.14 5.06
N VAL A 171 -24.55 5.98 4.10
CA VAL A 171 -24.20 7.37 4.37
C VAL A 171 -25.47 8.19 4.39
N MET A 172 -25.55 9.15 5.30
CA MET A 172 -26.63 10.10 5.34
C MET A 172 -26.84 10.74 3.99
N GLY A 173 -28.06 10.71 3.47
CA GLY A 173 -28.47 11.47 2.30
C GLY A 173 -28.29 12.98 2.52
N GLY A 174 -28.32 13.76 1.45
CA GLY A 174 -28.11 15.19 1.54
C GLY A 174 -29.11 15.88 2.49
N GLU A 175 -30.37 15.45 2.47
CA GLU A 175 -31.44 15.97 3.33
C GLU A 175 -31.24 15.58 4.81
N GLU A 176 -30.96 14.31 5.07
CA GLU A 176 -30.68 13.82 6.44
C GLU A 176 -29.47 14.52 7.05
N ARG A 177 -28.41 14.71 6.25
CA ARG A 177 -27.23 15.44 6.67
C ARG A 177 -27.55 16.89 6.99
N ARG A 178 -28.38 17.53 6.17
CA ARG A 178 -28.82 18.92 6.39
C ARG A 178 -29.61 19.04 7.67
N GLU A 179 -30.56 18.13 7.92
CA GLU A 179 -31.33 18.08 9.15
C GLU A 179 -30.45 17.87 10.38
N TYR A 180 -29.50 16.94 10.28
CA TYR A 180 -28.55 16.69 11.36
C TYR A 180 -27.70 17.93 11.71
N ILE A 181 -27.19 18.63 10.69
CA ILE A 181 -26.42 19.86 10.87
C ILE A 181 -27.31 20.96 11.45
N TYR A 182 -28.55 21.09 10.97
CA TYR A 182 -29.52 22.06 11.46
C TYR A 182 -29.80 21.88 12.95
N ASN A 183 -30.08 20.68 13.38
CA ASN A 183 -30.29 20.34 14.78
C ASN A 183 -29.03 20.62 15.63
N GLY A 184 -27.84 20.32 15.06
CA GLY A 184 -26.57 20.65 15.70
C GLY A 184 -26.37 22.16 15.93
N LEU A 185 -26.72 22.98 14.96
CA LEU A 185 -26.66 24.45 15.05
C LEU A 185 -27.62 24.99 16.12
N ILE A 186 -28.83 24.45 16.19
CA ILE A 186 -29.80 24.80 17.25
C ILE A 186 -29.21 24.49 18.63
N LEU A 187 -28.72 23.26 18.83
CA LEU A 187 -28.15 22.86 20.14
C LEU A 187 -26.92 23.69 20.52
N TYR A 188 -26.06 23.98 19.54
CA TYR A 188 -24.90 24.85 19.77
C TYR A 188 -25.33 26.23 20.26
N GLN A 189 -26.29 26.85 19.57
CA GLN A 189 -26.75 28.18 19.93
C GLN A 189 -27.51 28.19 21.27
N GLN A 190 -28.29 27.17 21.57
CA GLN A 190 -28.95 27.03 22.88
C GLN A 190 -27.96 27.02 24.02
N ARG A 191 -26.87 26.23 23.91
CA ARG A 191 -25.80 26.19 24.91
C ARG A 191 -25.19 27.58 25.12
N LYS A 192 -24.86 28.23 24.02
CA LYS A 192 -24.23 29.57 24.04
C LYS A 192 -25.12 30.63 24.64
N LEU A 193 -26.44 30.57 24.42
CA LEU A 193 -27.41 31.51 25.00
C LEU A 193 -27.67 31.20 26.48
N ALA A 194 -27.77 29.94 26.85
CA ALA A 194 -27.95 29.53 28.25
C ALA A 194 -26.74 29.91 29.11
N ASP A 195 -25.50 29.79 28.55
CA ASP A 195 -24.29 30.23 29.24
C ASP A 195 -24.26 31.76 29.47
N LYS A 196 -24.85 32.54 28.54
CA LYS A 196 -24.88 34.00 28.63
C LYS A 196 -26.03 34.52 29.53
N ASN A 197 -27.18 33.88 29.46
CA ASN A 197 -28.40 34.27 30.17
C ASN A 197 -29.07 33.06 30.83
N PRO A 198 -28.71 32.70 32.06
CA PRO A 198 -29.27 31.52 32.74
C PRO A 198 -30.79 31.58 32.97
N ASN A 199 -31.39 32.74 32.87
CA ASN A 199 -32.83 32.98 33.12
C ASN A 199 -33.65 33.20 31.84
N ILE A 200 -33.13 32.82 30.68
CA ILE A 200 -33.85 32.95 29.41
C ILE A 200 -35.04 31.97 29.39
N SER A 201 -36.19 32.38 28.86
CA SER A 201 -37.31 31.47 28.70
C SER A 201 -37.04 30.42 27.59
N GLU A 202 -37.61 29.23 27.74
CA GLU A 202 -37.41 28.15 26.72
C GLU A 202 -37.93 28.55 25.33
N GLU A 203 -39.03 29.31 25.27
CA GLU A 203 -39.61 29.79 24.02
C GLU A 203 -38.67 30.76 23.30
N GLU A 204 -38.10 31.67 24.04
CA GLU A 204 -37.16 32.67 23.53
C GLU A 204 -35.82 32.02 23.12
N LEU A 205 -35.34 31.08 23.91
CA LEU A 205 -34.15 30.29 23.61
C LEU A 205 -34.32 29.50 22.30
N MET A 206 -35.45 28.84 22.10
CA MET A 206 -35.74 28.07 20.90
C MET A 206 -35.89 28.97 19.66
N SER A 207 -36.58 30.10 19.80
CA SER A 207 -36.78 31.06 18.72
C SER A 207 -35.48 31.66 18.22
N GLN A 208 -34.62 32.13 19.12
CA GLN A 208 -33.32 32.69 18.77
C GLN A 208 -32.37 31.63 18.17
N SER A 209 -32.45 30.40 18.66
CA SER A 209 -31.63 29.29 18.14
C SER A 209 -32.03 28.87 16.73
N LYS A 210 -33.33 28.84 16.43
CA LYS A 210 -33.85 28.57 15.09
C LYS A 210 -33.45 29.66 14.10
N THR A 211 -33.61 30.93 14.47
CA THR A 211 -33.21 32.04 13.60
C THR A 211 -31.71 32.01 13.28
N TYR A 212 -30.89 31.62 14.23
CA TYR A 212 -29.47 31.42 13.99
C TYR A 212 -29.20 30.24 13.04
N ALA A 213 -29.85 29.11 13.25
CA ALA A 213 -29.69 27.94 12.42
C ALA A 213 -30.13 28.22 10.97
N ASP A 214 -31.24 28.92 10.77
CA ASP A 214 -31.75 29.35 9.45
C ASP A 214 -30.74 30.21 8.70
N GLY A 215 -30.05 31.11 9.41
CA GLY A 215 -29.03 31.98 8.82
C GLY A 215 -27.71 31.28 8.50
N GLN A 216 -27.43 30.14 9.12
CA GLN A 216 -26.14 29.45 8.98
C GLN A 216 -26.22 28.16 8.16
N ILE A 217 -27.39 27.56 7.98
CA ILE A 217 -27.53 26.24 7.38
C ILE A 217 -26.97 26.16 5.96
N ASP A 218 -27.13 27.21 5.16
CA ASP A 218 -26.66 27.23 3.79
C ASP A 218 -25.14 27.35 3.67
N ILE A 219 -24.48 27.82 4.73
CA ILE A 219 -23.02 27.90 4.82
C ILE A 219 -22.44 26.54 5.15
N TYR A 220 -23.01 25.81 6.15
CA TYR A 220 -22.50 24.54 6.66
C TYR A 220 -23.03 23.32 5.90
N ALA A 221 -24.21 23.42 5.31
CA ALA A 221 -24.82 22.38 4.53
C ALA A 221 -25.50 23.00 3.28
N PRO A 222 -24.72 23.49 2.32
CA PRO A 222 -25.28 24.01 1.09
C PRO A 222 -26.10 22.91 0.40
N ILE A 223 -27.22 23.30 -0.20
CA ILE A 223 -28.05 22.39 -0.99
C ILE A 223 -27.15 21.85 -2.10
N PRO A 224 -26.93 20.53 -2.19
CA PRO A 224 -26.15 19.98 -3.28
C PRO A 224 -26.87 20.34 -4.58
N TRP A 225 -26.13 20.90 -5.53
CA TRP A 225 -26.62 21.11 -6.89
C TRP A 225 -27.19 19.78 -7.38
N CYS A 226 -28.49 19.73 -7.63
CA CYS A 226 -29.18 18.64 -8.30
C CYS A 226 -28.70 18.58 -9.75
N GLY A 227 -27.59 17.89 -10.00
CA GLY A 227 -26.95 17.85 -11.30
C GLY A 227 -26.22 16.55 -11.59
N PHE A 228 -26.53 15.45 -10.90
CA PHE A 228 -26.15 14.10 -11.33
C PHE A 228 -27.27 13.13 -10.91
N THR A 229 -28.20 12.91 -11.83
CA THR A 229 -28.99 11.69 -11.93
C THR A 229 -28.16 10.65 -12.64
#